data_e580f8adc5a11b9bb1db5686ee12db72
#
_entry.id   e580f8adc5a11b9bb1db5686ee12db72
#
_cell.length_a   1.000
_cell.length_b   1.000
_cell.length_c   1.000
_cell.angle_alpha   90.00
_cell.angle_beta   90.00
_cell.angle_gamma   90.00
#
_symmetry.space_group_name_H-M   'P 1'
#
loop_
_entity.id
_entity.type
_entity.pdbx_description
1 polymer ?
#
loop_
_entity_poly.entity_id
_entity_poly.type
_entity_poly.pdbx_seq_one_letter_code
_entity_poly.pdbx_strand_id
1 'polypeptide(L)'
;EVTAPEGPALKLAWKNNYLRISGEKIPGGEIEILYLEAYCRANSQTTDWSKHTVVGHSTSLVSAGEDGSRIELRCVLKDGVVVDHIITSKSDEVDLRLRAHNPTKKTSEAHWAQPCMRVGDFTGLGQPDNPRTYEYIKKSFVFLDGKLSLMPTKDWALEARYIPGQVWAAPGVPRADVNPRPLSKHVPSNGLIGCFSSDDSQVLAMAWEPYQELFQGVITCLHSDFRLGGLGPGETLEIRGKVYITGNDIPALLKRYAKDFPSHEKLHSR
;
A
#
# COMPACT_ATOMS: atom_id res chain seq x y z
N GLU A 1 20.90 19.11 -2.40
CA GLU A 1 20.82 18.11 -1.32
C GLU A 1 19.47 18.27 -0.64
N VAL A 2 18.64 17.23 -0.65
CA VAL A 2 17.45 17.20 0.19
C VAL A 2 17.95 16.77 1.56
N THR A 3 18.12 17.72 2.46
CA THR A 3 18.42 17.42 3.86
C THR A 3 17.31 16.53 4.40
N ALA A 4 17.69 15.43 5.06
CA ALA A 4 16.71 14.62 5.79
C ALA A 4 16.00 15.52 6.80
N PRO A 5 14.68 15.43 6.97
CA PRO A 5 13.98 16.24 7.92
C PRO A 5 14.52 15.98 9.33
N GLU A 6 14.83 17.05 10.06
CA GLU A 6 15.31 16.97 11.43
C GLU A 6 14.18 16.56 12.36
N GLY A 7 14.40 15.55 13.16
CA GLY A 7 13.45 15.10 14.17
C GLY A 7 13.68 13.64 14.56
N PRO A 8 13.07 13.18 15.67
CA PRO A 8 13.15 11.80 16.08
C PRO A 8 12.47 10.90 15.04
N ALA A 9 13.00 9.68 14.86
CA ALA A 9 12.39 8.68 14.01
C ALA A 9 10.99 8.32 14.53
N LEU A 10 10.09 8.04 13.60
CA LEU A 10 8.78 7.48 13.91
C LEU A 10 8.96 6.13 14.64
N LYS A 11 8.03 5.79 15.50
CA LYS A 11 8.04 4.52 16.25
C LYS A 11 7.23 3.47 15.51
N LEU A 12 7.79 2.29 15.36
CA LEU A 12 7.15 1.13 14.75
C LEU A 12 6.78 0.11 15.82
N ALA A 13 5.59 -0.46 15.71
CA ALA A 13 5.15 -1.62 16.47
C ALA A 13 4.36 -2.56 15.55
N TRP A 14 4.37 -3.86 15.84
CA TRP A 14 3.55 -4.84 15.14
C TRP A 14 2.80 -5.70 16.15
N LYS A 15 1.48 -5.69 16.06
CA LYS A 15 0.60 -6.43 16.95
C LYS A 15 -0.72 -6.76 16.25
N ASN A 16 -1.22 -7.97 16.45
CA ASN A 16 -2.50 -8.42 15.89
C ASN A 16 -2.60 -8.22 14.37
N ASN A 17 -1.52 -8.48 13.65
CA ASN A 17 -1.39 -8.28 12.21
C ASN A 17 -1.46 -6.80 11.74
N TYR A 18 -1.31 -5.84 12.65
CA TYR A 18 -1.19 -4.43 12.31
C TYR A 18 0.24 -3.93 12.50
N LEU A 19 0.76 -3.29 11.47
CA LEU A 19 1.92 -2.40 11.58
C LEU A 19 1.41 -1.04 12.05
N ARG A 20 1.92 -0.58 13.19
CA ARG A 20 1.59 0.72 13.78
C ARG A 20 2.76 1.66 13.62
N ILE A 21 2.48 2.86 13.14
CA ILE A 21 3.44 3.93 12.93
C ILE A 21 2.99 5.11 13.78
N SER A 22 3.74 5.42 14.82
CA SER A 22 3.40 6.52 15.75
C SER A 22 4.47 7.61 15.78
N GLY A 23 4.06 8.82 16.06
CA GLY A 23 4.93 10.00 16.16
C GLY A 23 4.16 11.23 16.59
N GLU A 24 4.83 12.12 17.31
CA GLU A 24 4.21 13.34 17.88
C GLU A 24 3.56 14.27 16.83
N LYS A 25 4.08 14.21 15.59
CA LYS A 25 3.61 15.07 14.49
C LYS A 25 2.54 14.41 13.62
N ILE A 26 2.17 13.15 13.90
CA ILE A 26 1.16 12.45 13.09
C ILE A 26 -0.24 12.92 13.52
N PRO A 27 -1.04 13.50 12.61
CA PRO A 27 -2.46 13.73 12.87
C PRO A 27 -3.17 12.46 13.29
N GLY A 28 -3.87 12.51 14.42
CA GLY A 28 -4.45 11.30 15.04
C GLY A 28 -3.47 10.48 15.89
N GLY A 29 -2.18 10.83 15.93
CA GLY A 29 -1.14 10.22 16.78
C GLY A 29 -0.53 8.93 16.23
N GLU A 30 -1.27 8.17 15.45
CA GLU A 30 -0.85 6.86 14.93
C GLU A 30 -1.49 6.56 13.56
N ILE A 31 -0.76 5.82 12.72
CA ILE A 31 -1.28 5.22 11.50
C ILE A 31 -1.21 3.71 11.66
N GLU A 32 -2.30 3.03 11.38
CA GLU A 32 -2.39 1.57 11.36
C GLU A 32 -2.44 1.06 9.93
N ILE A 33 -1.66 0.03 9.64
CA ILE A 33 -1.70 -0.72 8.38
C ILE A 33 -1.98 -2.17 8.72
N LEU A 34 -3.12 -2.73 8.26
CA LEU A 34 -3.33 -4.19 8.34
C LEU A 34 -2.30 -4.85 7.42
N TYR A 35 -1.28 -5.44 8.02
CA TYR A 35 -0.04 -5.80 7.35
C TYR A 35 0.37 -7.27 7.62
N LEU A 36 0.02 -8.23 6.76
CA LEU A 36 -0.69 -8.09 5.49
C LEU A 36 -2.14 -8.54 5.65
N GLU A 37 -3.05 -7.86 4.96
CA GLU A 37 -4.44 -8.29 4.91
C GLU A 37 -4.60 -9.60 4.15
N ALA A 38 -4.01 -9.70 2.96
CA ALA A 38 -4.08 -10.89 2.12
C ALA A 38 -2.91 -10.97 1.13
N TYR A 39 -2.50 -12.18 0.79
CA TYR A 39 -1.82 -12.53 -0.45
C TYR A 39 -2.85 -13.10 -1.41
N CYS A 40 -2.77 -12.75 -2.69
CA CYS A 40 -3.86 -12.95 -3.63
C CYS A 40 -3.40 -13.64 -4.91
N ARG A 41 -4.30 -14.49 -5.45
CA ARG A 41 -4.15 -15.15 -6.74
C ARG A 41 -4.43 -14.17 -7.88
N ALA A 42 -3.92 -14.50 -9.06
CA ALA A 42 -4.34 -13.90 -10.32
C ALA A 42 -5.84 -14.12 -10.58
N ASN A 43 -6.42 -13.30 -11.45
CA ASN A 43 -7.81 -13.43 -11.92
C ASN A 43 -8.85 -13.38 -10.80
N SER A 44 -8.73 -12.45 -9.89
CA SER A 44 -9.55 -12.26 -8.67
C SER A 44 -10.98 -11.80 -8.96
N GLN A 45 -11.69 -12.44 -9.89
CA GLN A 45 -13.02 -12.00 -10.34
C GLN A 45 -14.19 -12.71 -9.69
N THR A 46 -13.93 -13.66 -8.78
CA THR A 46 -14.99 -14.44 -8.17
C THR A 46 -15.62 -13.74 -6.97
N THR A 47 -16.86 -14.10 -6.65
CA THR A 47 -17.58 -13.56 -5.51
C THR A 47 -17.11 -14.12 -4.17
N ASP A 48 -16.53 -15.31 -4.13
CA ASP A 48 -15.96 -15.92 -2.93
C ASP A 48 -14.46 -15.56 -2.82
N TRP A 49 -14.19 -14.41 -2.23
CA TRP A 49 -12.86 -13.87 -2.02
C TRP A 49 -11.95 -14.84 -1.27
N SER A 50 -12.40 -15.36 -0.13
CA SER A 50 -11.59 -16.20 0.74
C SER A 50 -11.18 -17.52 0.05
N LYS A 51 -12.07 -18.08 -0.74
CA LYS A 51 -11.86 -19.36 -1.42
C LYS A 51 -11.04 -19.24 -2.70
N HIS A 52 -11.33 -18.24 -3.52
CA HIS A 52 -10.80 -18.16 -4.87
C HIS A 52 -9.65 -17.16 -5.03
N THR A 53 -9.56 -16.15 -4.17
CA THR A 53 -8.55 -15.12 -4.29
C THR A 53 -7.43 -15.26 -3.26
N VAL A 54 -7.75 -15.52 -2.00
CA VAL A 54 -6.76 -15.50 -0.93
C VAL A 54 -5.87 -16.75 -0.94
N VAL A 55 -4.55 -16.52 -0.99
CA VAL A 55 -3.54 -17.50 -0.59
C VAL A 55 -3.29 -17.32 0.90
N GLY A 56 -3.70 -18.28 1.71
CA GLY A 56 -3.54 -18.18 3.16
C GLY A 56 -2.07 -18.01 3.56
N HIS A 57 -1.82 -17.26 4.63
CA HIS A 57 -0.48 -17.04 5.15
C HIS A 57 -0.50 -16.91 6.68
N SER A 58 0.68 -16.99 7.27
CA SER A 58 0.93 -16.57 8.65
C SER A 58 2.06 -15.54 8.67
N THR A 59 1.95 -14.54 9.55
CA THR A 59 3.00 -13.54 9.76
C THR A 59 3.53 -13.64 11.19
N SER A 60 4.83 -13.62 11.36
CA SER A 60 5.50 -13.62 12.66
C SER A 60 6.46 -12.44 12.77
N LEU A 61 6.54 -11.87 13.97
CA LEU A 61 7.58 -10.93 14.34
C LEU A 61 8.88 -11.70 14.55
N VAL A 62 9.91 -11.36 13.77
CA VAL A 62 11.26 -11.95 13.87
C VAL A 62 12.11 -11.16 14.85
N SER A 63 12.13 -9.84 14.72
CA SER A 63 12.82 -8.94 15.62
C SER A 63 12.22 -7.55 15.65
N ALA A 64 12.44 -6.81 16.73
CA ALA A 64 12.12 -5.39 16.86
C ALA A 64 13.28 -4.68 17.55
N GLY A 65 13.68 -3.52 17.01
CA GLY A 65 14.68 -2.65 17.64
C GLY A 65 14.14 -2.04 18.94
N GLU A 66 14.99 -1.91 19.94
CA GLU A 66 14.62 -1.37 21.27
C GLU A 66 14.11 0.09 21.18
N ASP A 67 14.62 0.85 20.23
CA ASP A 67 14.21 2.23 19.98
C ASP A 67 12.91 2.36 19.15
N GLY A 68 12.38 1.23 18.67
CA GLY A 68 11.19 1.18 17.81
C GLY A 68 11.41 1.66 16.38
N SER A 69 12.66 1.89 15.94
CA SER A 69 12.92 2.37 14.58
C SER A 69 12.99 1.26 13.53
N ARG A 70 13.00 -0.02 13.94
CA ARG A 70 13.14 -1.17 13.06
C ARG A 70 12.31 -2.35 13.52
N ILE A 71 11.68 -3.02 12.54
CA ILE A 71 10.95 -4.30 12.73
C ILE A 71 11.34 -5.24 11.60
N GLU A 72 11.46 -6.53 11.92
CA GLU A 72 11.58 -7.61 10.95
C GLU A 72 10.41 -8.57 11.09
N LEU A 73 9.75 -8.87 9.98
CA LEU A 73 8.63 -9.82 9.92
C LEU A 73 8.95 -10.93 8.93
N ARG A 74 8.33 -12.08 9.12
CA ARG A 74 8.33 -13.18 8.16
C ARG A 74 6.91 -13.64 7.90
N CYS A 75 6.51 -13.65 6.62
CA CYS A 75 5.30 -14.27 6.13
C CYS A 75 5.63 -15.63 5.52
N VAL A 76 4.84 -16.64 5.87
CA VAL A 76 4.89 -17.98 5.25
C VAL A 76 3.54 -18.24 4.62
N LEU A 77 3.52 -18.39 3.30
CA LEU A 77 2.31 -18.62 2.50
C LEU A 77 1.97 -20.13 2.46
N LYS A 78 0.69 -20.44 2.31
CA LYS A 78 0.24 -21.86 2.22
C LYS A 78 0.79 -22.60 1.01
N ASP A 79 1.16 -21.90 -0.06
CA ASP A 79 1.80 -22.48 -1.24
C ASP A 79 3.33 -22.64 -1.08
N GLY A 80 3.88 -22.23 0.07
CA GLY A 80 5.28 -22.43 0.46
C GLY A 80 6.19 -21.24 0.21
N VAL A 81 5.73 -20.17 -0.40
CA VAL A 81 6.53 -18.94 -0.56
C VAL A 81 6.80 -18.32 0.82
N VAL A 82 8.00 -17.82 0.99
CA VAL A 82 8.43 -17.09 2.20
C VAL A 82 8.71 -15.65 1.81
N VAL A 83 8.19 -14.70 2.58
CA VAL A 83 8.46 -13.27 2.40
C VAL A 83 9.03 -12.70 3.68
N ASP A 84 10.28 -12.28 3.63
CA ASP A 84 10.96 -11.58 4.72
C ASP A 84 10.79 -10.08 4.52
N HIS A 85 10.48 -9.37 5.61
CA HIS A 85 10.26 -7.94 5.60
C HIS A 85 11.23 -7.27 6.58
N ILE A 86 11.90 -6.23 6.12
CA ILE A 86 12.68 -5.30 6.93
C ILE A 86 12.01 -3.94 6.83
N ILE A 87 11.51 -3.44 7.95
CA ILE A 87 10.77 -2.18 8.03
C ILE A 87 11.55 -1.23 8.92
N THR A 88 11.92 -0.06 8.40
CA THR A 88 12.68 0.95 9.14
C THR A 88 12.00 2.31 9.02
N SER A 89 12.01 3.07 10.09
CA SER A 89 11.44 4.42 10.12
C SER A 89 12.51 5.50 10.13
N LYS A 90 12.16 6.66 9.60
CA LYS A 90 12.83 7.95 9.78
C LYS A 90 11.83 8.93 10.40
N SER A 91 12.15 10.20 10.39
CA SER A 91 11.30 11.23 11.02
C SER A 91 9.98 11.49 10.28
N ASP A 92 9.88 11.19 8.99
CA ASP A 92 8.73 11.48 8.15
C ASP A 92 8.45 10.41 7.07
N GLU A 93 9.10 9.25 7.18
CA GLU A 93 8.89 8.13 6.27
C GLU A 93 9.11 6.78 6.95
N VAL A 94 8.51 5.75 6.39
CA VAL A 94 8.83 4.35 6.67
C VAL A 94 9.30 3.69 5.38
N ASP A 95 10.46 3.02 5.43
CA ASP A 95 11.04 2.24 4.34
C ASP A 95 10.74 0.76 4.55
N LEU A 96 10.22 0.09 3.53
CA LEU A 96 9.88 -1.32 3.57
C LEU A 96 10.70 -2.05 2.50
N ARG A 97 11.48 -3.04 2.95
CA ARG A 97 12.30 -3.90 2.08
C ARG A 97 11.85 -5.33 2.27
N LEU A 98 11.39 -5.95 1.20
CA LEU A 98 10.89 -7.31 1.23
C LEU A 98 11.71 -8.18 0.30
N ARG A 99 11.92 -9.42 0.72
CA ARG A 99 12.52 -10.47 -0.09
C ARG A 99 11.55 -11.65 -0.13
N ALA A 100 10.89 -11.83 -1.26
CA ALA A 100 10.02 -12.97 -1.51
C ALA A 100 10.84 -14.09 -2.19
N HIS A 101 10.75 -15.31 -1.66
CA HIS A 101 11.45 -16.48 -2.17
C HIS A 101 10.50 -17.68 -2.27
N ASN A 102 10.52 -18.36 -3.40
CA ASN A 102 9.80 -19.61 -3.60
C ASN A 102 10.76 -20.82 -3.47
N PRO A 103 10.86 -21.47 -2.30
CA PRO A 103 11.73 -22.62 -2.12
C PRO A 103 11.14 -23.93 -2.68
N THR A 104 9.94 -23.88 -3.22
CA THR A 104 9.20 -25.07 -3.69
C THR A 104 9.56 -25.46 -5.13
N LYS A 105 9.07 -26.60 -5.57
CA LYS A 105 9.21 -27.08 -6.95
C LYS A 105 8.04 -26.68 -7.86
N LYS A 106 7.10 -25.87 -7.36
CA LYS A 106 5.90 -25.42 -8.08
C LYS A 106 5.88 -23.91 -8.19
N THR A 107 5.31 -23.39 -9.25
CA THR A 107 5.04 -21.95 -9.37
C THR A 107 4.05 -21.53 -8.29
N SER A 108 4.31 -20.38 -7.66
CA SER A 108 3.46 -19.80 -6.64
C SER A 108 2.12 -19.33 -7.22
N GLU A 109 1.07 -19.49 -6.43
CA GLU A 109 -0.25 -18.93 -6.76
C GLU A 109 -0.37 -17.45 -6.35
N ALA A 110 0.53 -16.96 -5.50
CA ALA A 110 0.48 -15.58 -5.02
C ALA A 110 1.03 -14.60 -6.07
N HIS A 111 0.15 -13.76 -6.59
CA HIS A 111 0.51 -12.75 -7.59
C HIS A 111 0.67 -11.34 -7.02
N TRP A 112 -0.02 -11.03 -5.94
CA TRP A 112 0.01 -9.71 -5.31
C TRP A 112 -0.40 -9.79 -3.84
N ALA A 113 -0.20 -8.71 -3.10
CA ALA A 113 -0.51 -8.66 -1.67
C ALA A 113 -1.05 -7.29 -1.25
N GLN A 114 -1.91 -7.28 -0.23
CA GLN A 114 -2.67 -6.12 0.23
C GLN A 114 -2.23 -5.62 1.60
N PRO A 115 -1.40 -4.59 1.71
CA PRO A 115 -1.32 -3.75 2.90
C PRO A 115 -2.49 -2.77 2.91
N CYS A 116 -3.33 -2.81 3.96
CA CYS A 116 -4.51 -1.95 4.08
C CYS A 116 -4.22 -0.77 5.01
N MET A 117 -3.93 0.40 4.46
CA MET A 117 -3.58 1.61 5.22
C MET A 117 -4.83 2.33 5.73
N ARG A 118 -5.04 2.33 7.05
CA ARG A 118 -6.16 3.00 7.73
C ARG A 118 -5.94 4.51 7.74
N VAL A 119 -6.90 5.27 7.25
CA VAL A 119 -6.74 6.72 7.05
C VAL A 119 -7.76 7.57 7.82
N GLY A 120 -8.66 6.92 8.57
CA GLY A 120 -9.75 7.62 9.26
C GLY A 120 -9.27 8.66 10.28
N ASP A 121 -8.36 8.28 11.16
CA ASP A 121 -7.85 9.18 12.19
C ASP A 121 -6.98 10.29 11.58
N PHE A 122 -6.15 9.96 10.60
CA PHE A 122 -5.33 10.96 9.89
C PHE A 122 -6.18 12.01 9.16
N THR A 123 -7.27 11.61 8.55
CA THR A 123 -8.20 12.51 7.86
C THR A 123 -9.17 13.22 8.82
N GLY A 124 -9.15 12.86 10.11
CA GLY A 124 -10.04 13.44 11.14
C GLY A 124 -11.46 12.88 11.15
N LEU A 125 -11.71 11.78 10.42
CA LEU A 125 -13.04 11.20 10.28
C LEU A 125 -13.28 9.97 11.15
N GLY A 126 -12.27 9.58 11.94
CA GLY A 126 -12.27 8.36 12.73
C GLY A 126 -12.14 7.10 11.86
N GLN A 127 -12.05 5.95 12.51
CA GLN A 127 -11.86 4.66 11.86
C GLN A 127 -13.06 3.75 12.09
N PRO A 128 -14.23 3.99 11.46
CA PRO A 128 -15.41 3.15 11.63
C PRO A 128 -15.21 1.77 10.99
N ASP A 129 -15.68 0.72 11.63
CA ASP A 129 -15.61 -0.66 11.12
C ASP A 129 -16.43 -0.86 9.85
N ASN A 130 -17.52 -0.10 9.72
CA ASN A 130 -18.38 -0.13 8.53
C ASN A 130 -18.79 1.30 8.17
N PRO A 131 -17.97 2.03 7.41
CA PRO A 131 -18.27 3.40 7.06
C PRO A 131 -19.46 3.43 6.10
N ARG A 132 -20.53 4.10 6.49
CA ARG A 132 -21.64 4.44 5.60
C ARG A 132 -21.37 5.72 4.83
N THR A 133 -20.37 6.46 5.23
CA THR A 133 -19.96 7.71 4.59
C THR A 133 -18.54 7.55 4.06
N TYR A 134 -18.31 8.03 2.87
CA TYR A 134 -17.00 7.95 2.19
C TYR A 134 -16.30 9.31 2.21
N GLU A 135 -16.44 10.06 3.31
CA GLU A 135 -15.90 11.42 3.40
C GLU A 135 -14.36 11.44 3.28
N TYR A 136 -13.67 10.42 3.79
CA TYR A 136 -12.21 10.30 3.61
C TYR A 136 -11.77 10.25 2.14
N ILE A 137 -12.65 9.83 1.23
CA ILE A 137 -12.39 9.80 -0.21
C ILE A 137 -12.14 11.20 -0.73
N LYS A 138 -12.85 12.20 -0.25
CA LYS A 138 -12.67 13.60 -0.66
C LYS A 138 -11.31 14.17 -0.31
N LYS A 139 -10.63 13.60 0.68
CA LYS A 139 -9.25 13.93 1.07
C LYS A 139 -8.22 13.03 0.40
N SER A 140 -8.64 12.02 -0.32
CA SER A 140 -7.77 11.01 -0.93
C SER A 140 -7.46 11.36 -2.38
N PHE A 141 -6.29 10.94 -2.85
CA PHE A 141 -5.82 11.25 -4.20
C PHE A 141 -5.01 10.12 -4.82
N VAL A 142 -4.98 10.13 -6.15
CA VAL A 142 -4.04 9.44 -7.03
C VAL A 142 -3.49 10.45 -8.04
N PHE A 143 -2.57 10.04 -8.89
CA PHE A 143 -2.06 10.88 -9.97
C PHE A 143 -2.51 10.33 -11.32
N LEU A 144 -3.28 11.13 -12.06
CA LEU A 144 -3.79 10.81 -13.39
C LEU A 144 -3.37 11.92 -14.36
N ASP A 145 -2.96 11.54 -15.57
CA ASP A 145 -2.50 12.48 -16.60
C ASP A 145 -1.44 13.48 -16.09
N GLY A 146 -0.52 13.00 -15.24
CA GLY A 146 0.54 13.81 -14.62
C GLY A 146 0.08 14.78 -13.54
N LYS A 147 -1.19 14.72 -13.11
CA LYS A 147 -1.79 15.65 -12.13
C LYS A 147 -2.34 14.91 -10.93
N LEU A 148 -2.23 15.55 -9.77
CA LEU A 148 -2.96 15.11 -8.58
C LEU A 148 -4.46 15.15 -8.86
N SER A 149 -5.12 14.02 -8.64
CA SER A 149 -6.55 13.84 -8.87
C SER A 149 -7.22 13.44 -7.57
N LEU A 150 -8.00 14.34 -6.99
CA LEU A 150 -8.80 14.05 -5.81
C LEU A 150 -9.90 13.03 -6.15
N MET A 151 -10.24 12.20 -5.19
CA MET A 151 -11.39 11.29 -5.27
C MET A 151 -12.67 11.99 -4.77
N PRO A 152 -13.84 11.61 -5.28
CA PRO A 152 -14.04 10.67 -6.38
C PRO A 152 -13.57 11.27 -7.71
N THR A 153 -12.89 10.47 -8.54
CA THR A 153 -12.48 10.90 -9.88
C THR A 153 -13.69 10.98 -10.83
N LYS A 154 -13.53 11.61 -12.00
CA LYS A 154 -14.60 11.77 -12.98
C LYS A 154 -15.32 10.47 -13.35
N ASP A 155 -14.54 9.38 -13.47
CA ASP A 155 -15.04 8.06 -13.86
C ASP A 155 -15.30 7.16 -12.65
N TRP A 156 -15.54 7.75 -11.48
CA TRP A 156 -15.81 7.02 -10.26
C TRP A 156 -17.06 6.15 -10.40
N ALA A 157 -16.94 4.86 -10.19
CA ALA A 157 -18.07 3.96 -10.21
C ALA A 157 -18.91 4.10 -8.94
N LEU A 158 -20.21 4.31 -9.08
CA LEU A 158 -21.16 4.40 -7.97
C LEU A 158 -21.52 3.01 -7.42
N GLU A 159 -21.35 1.98 -8.23
CA GLU A 159 -21.61 0.59 -7.86
C GLU A 159 -20.31 -0.20 -7.87
N ALA A 160 -20.07 -0.93 -6.80
CA ALA A 160 -18.95 -1.81 -6.64
C ALA A 160 -19.37 -3.02 -5.84
N ARG A 161 -18.55 -4.05 -5.83
CA ARG A 161 -18.82 -5.29 -5.09
C ARG A 161 -19.09 -5.04 -3.59
N TYR A 162 -18.37 -4.08 -2.97
CA TYR A 162 -18.48 -3.77 -1.55
C TYR A 162 -18.90 -2.33 -1.29
N ILE A 163 -18.17 -1.35 -1.87
CA ILE A 163 -18.43 0.07 -1.77
C ILE A 163 -18.17 0.74 -3.12
N PRO A 164 -18.76 1.92 -3.39
CA PRO A 164 -18.40 2.69 -4.58
C PRO A 164 -16.89 2.93 -4.67
N GLY A 165 -16.35 2.91 -5.88
CA GLY A 165 -14.94 3.16 -6.08
C GLY A 165 -14.39 2.69 -7.40
N GLN A 166 -13.07 2.76 -7.53
CA GLN A 166 -12.31 2.26 -8.67
C GLN A 166 -11.02 1.62 -8.24
N VAL A 167 -10.51 0.75 -9.11
CA VAL A 167 -9.14 0.22 -9.09
C VAL A 167 -8.37 0.81 -10.27
N TRP A 168 -7.14 1.23 -10.04
CA TRP A 168 -6.19 1.65 -11.06
C TRP A 168 -5.06 0.63 -11.12
N ALA A 169 -5.05 -0.17 -12.19
CA ALA A 169 -4.01 -1.17 -12.43
C ALA A 169 -2.68 -0.50 -12.78
N ALA A 170 -1.58 -1.03 -12.25
CA ALA A 170 -0.25 -0.61 -12.66
C ALA A 170 0.01 -0.88 -14.15
N PRO A 171 0.88 -0.10 -14.82
CA PRO A 171 1.30 -0.39 -16.18
C PRO A 171 1.85 -1.82 -16.31
N GLY A 172 1.41 -2.54 -17.32
CA GLY A 172 1.86 -3.92 -17.58
C GLY A 172 1.23 -5.00 -16.70
N VAL A 173 0.43 -4.65 -15.71
CA VAL A 173 -0.38 -5.61 -14.97
C VAL A 173 -1.58 -5.99 -15.83
N PRO A 174 -1.87 -7.30 -16.00
CA PRO A 174 -3.06 -7.73 -16.73
C PRO A 174 -4.32 -7.12 -16.13
N ARG A 175 -5.13 -6.45 -16.95
CA ARG A 175 -6.33 -5.75 -16.46
C ARG A 175 -7.37 -6.68 -15.81
N ALA A 176 -7.35 -7.95 -16.14
CA ALA A 176 -8.18 -8.97 -15.48
C ALA A 176 -7.62 -9.45 -14.13
N ASP A 177 -6.39 -9.08 -13.79
CA ASP A 177 -5.65 -9.57 -12.61
C ASP A 177 -5.64 -8.56 -11.46
N VAL A 178 -6.68 -7.79 -11.32
CA VAL A 178 -6.81 -6.78 -10.24
C VAL A 178 -7.92 -7.15 -9.27
N ASN A 179 -7.95 -6.44 -8.15
CA ASN A 179 -9.06 -6.55 -7.19
C ASN A 179 -10.42 -6.42 -7.91
N PRO A 180 -11.42 -7.26 -7.59
CA PRO A 180 -12.71 -7.30 -8.28
C PRO A 180 -13.59 -6.08 -7.96
N ARG A 181 -13.12 -4.90 -8.33
CA ARG A 181 -13.81 -3.61 -8.29
C ARG A 181 -13.91 -3.04 -9.69
N PRO A 182 -14.73 -2.02 -9.92
CA PRO A 182 -14.77 -1.33 -11.21
C PRO A 182 -13.38 -0.83 -11.61
N LEU A 183 -12.84 -1.35 -12.69
CA LEU A 183 -11.52 -1.02 -13.19
C LEU A 183 -11.55 0.29 -13.95
N SER A 184 -10.71 1.25 -13.55
CA SER A 184 -10.52 2.50 -14.26
C SER A 184 -9.95 2.27 -15.67
N LYS A 185 -10.37 3.09 -16.61
CA LYS A 185 -9.77 3.16 -17.95
C LYS A 185 -8.39 3.82 -17.93
N HIS A 186 -8.15 4.66 -16.93
CA HIS A 186 -6.90 5.39 -16.78
C HIS A 186 -5.85 4.53 -16.11
N VAL A 187 -4.64 4.63 -16.62
CA VAL A 187 -3.44 4.13 -15.95
C VAL A 187 -2.92 5.27 -15.07
N PRO A 188 -2.60 5.03 -13.79
CA PRO A 188 -2.06 6.09 -12.95
C PRO A 188 -0.71 6.57 -13.48
N SER A 189 -0.41 7.85 -13.28
CA SER A 189 0.84 8.48 -13.76
C SER A 189 2.05 8.10 -12.89
N ASN A 190 1.81 7.54 -11.72
CA ASN A 190 2.81 7.01 -10.80
C ASN A 190 2.15 6.00 -9.83
N GLY A 191 2.95 5.38 -8.95
CA GLY A 191 2.48 4.38 -8.00
C GLY A 191 2.04 4.94 -6.63
N LEU A 192 1.81 6.25 -6.50
CA LEU A 192 1.37 6.88 -5.25
C LEU A 192 -0.16 6.88 -5.11
N ILE A 193 -0.62 6.51 -3.93
CA ILE A 193 -1.97 6.81 -3.44
C ILE A 193 -1.84 7.42 -2.05
N GLY A 194 -2.65 8.42 -1.73
CA GLY A 194 -2.54 9.09 -0.45
C GLY A 194 -3.76 9.91 -0.07
N CYS A 195 -3.64 10.59 1.07
CA CYS A 195 -4.66 11.50 1.57
C CYS A 195 -4.05 12.69 2.30
N PHE A 196 -4.84 13.75 2.43
CA PHE A 196 -4.53 14.91 3.24
C PHE A 196 -5.02 14.73 4.67
N SER A 197 -4.33 15.32 5.64
CA SER A 197 -4.77 15.37 7.03
C SER A 197 -6.08 16.16 7.18
N SER A 198 -6.65 16.10 8.39
CA SER A 198 -7.92 16.81 8.69
C SER A 198 -7.88 18.30 8.37
N ASP A 199 -6.75 18.94 8.64
CA ASP A 199 -6.49 20.38 8.43
C ASP A 199 -5.73 20.70 7.13
N ASP A 200 -5.53 19.70 6.27
CA ASP A 200 -4.78 19.78 5.02
C ASP A 200 -3.28 20.17 5.18
N SER A 201 -2.75 20.15 6.39
CA SER A 201 -1.35 20.54 6.64
C SER A 201 -0.33 19.45 6.31
N GLN A 202 -0.76 18.20 6.26
CA GLN A 202 0.09 17.04 6.01
C GLN A 202 -0.48 16.08 4.97
N VAL A 203 0.41 15.26 4.44
CA VAL A 203 0.12 14.20 3.47
C VAL A 203 0.59 12.86 4.02
N LEU A 204 -0.28 11.86 3.93
CA LEU A 204 0.03 10.44 4.09
C LEU A 204 -0.07 9.79 2.73
N ALA A 205 1.00 9.14 2.26
CA ALA A 205 1.00 8.46 0.97
C ALA A 205 1.79 7.16 1.02
N MET A 206 1.44 6.18 0.18
CA MET A 206 2.11 4.89 0.08
C MET A 206 2.42 4.56 -1.38
N ALA A 207 3.56 3.90 -1.61
CA ALA A 207 3.96 3.37 -2.91
C ALA A 207 4.78 2.09 -2.76
N TRP A 208 4.75 1.25 -3.80
CA TRP A 208 5.51 -0.01 -3.89
C TRP A 208 6.18 -0.18 -5.25
N GLU A 209 7.25 -0.94 -5.29
CA GLU A 209 7.91 -1.41 -6.50
C GLU A 209 8.32 -2.88 -6.36
N PRO A 210 7.83 -3.77 -7.23
CA PRO A 210 6.77 -3.52 -8.20
C PRO A 210 5.40 -3.37 -7.51
N TYR A 211 4.51 -2.53 -8.06
CA TYR A 211 3.15 -2.43 -7.56
C TYR A 211 2.15 -3.09 -8.49
N GLN A 212 1.04 -3.51 -7.94
CA GLN A 212 -0.05 -4.18 -8.62
C GLN A 212 -1.13 -3.20 -9.06
N GLU A 213 -1.62 -2.44 -8.10
CA GLU A 213 -2.79 -1.60 -8.24
C GLU A 213 -2.89 -0.57 -7.12
N LEU A 214 -3.70 0.44 -7.36
CA LEU A 214 -4.11 1.44 -6.38
C LEU A 214 -5.62 1.42 -6.25
N PHE A 215 -6.19 1.48 -5.04
CA PHE A 215 -7.63 1.62 -4.83
C PHE A 215 -7.97 2.10 -3.42
N GLN A 216 -9.20 2.63 -3.24
CA GLN A 216 -9.75 2.82 -1.91
C GLN A 216 -10.33 1.50 -1.39
N GLY A 217 -10.12 1.24 -0.10
CA GLY A 217 -10.54 -0.01 0.54
C GLY A 217 -12.02 -0.03 0.93
N VAL A 218 -12.42 -1.13 1.54
CA VAL A 218 -13.79 -1.36 2.02
C VAL A 218 -14.05 -0.63 3.33
N ILE A 219 -13.03 -0.49 4.18
CA ILE A 219 -13.11 0.11 5.52
C ILE A 219 -12.13 1.28 5.56
N THR A 220 -12.60 2.49 5.45
CA THR A 220 -11.85 3.76 5.56
C THR A 220 -10.32 3.60 5.42
N CYS A 221 -9.90 3.06 4.29
CA CYS A 221 -8.51 2.74 4.02
C CYS A 221 -8.13 2.94 2.55
N LEU A 222 -6.85 3.13 2.31
CA LEU A 222 -6.25 3.22 0.99
C LEU A 222 -5.30 2.05 0.77
N HIS A 223 -5.25 1.57 -0.45
CA HIS A 223 -4.41 0.48 -0.89
C HIS A 223 -3.45 0.91 -2.00
N SER A 224 -2.18 0.65 -1.78
CA SER A 224 -1.18 0.44 -2.81
C SER A 224 -0.68 -0.98 -2.62
N ASP A 225 -1.05 -1.88 -3.52
CA ASP A 225 -0.74 -3.29 -3.39
C ASP A 225 0.56 -3.62 -4.12
N PHE A 226 1.40 -4.47 -3.54
CA PHE A 226 2.64 -4.86 -4.21
C PHE A 226 2.47 -6.16 -4.99
N ARG A 227 3.26 -6.30 -6.08
CA ARG A 227 3.20 -7.44 -6.99
C ARG A 227 4.30 -8.45 -6.68
N LEU A 228 3.91 -9.75 -6.64
CA LEU A 228 4.82 -10.89 -6.61
C LEU A 228 4.94 -11.57 -7.98
N GLY A 229 3.85 -11.61 -8.74
CA GLY A 229 3.82 -12.11 -10.11
C GLY A 229 3.79 -13.64 -10.27
N GLY A 230 3.59 -14.40 -9.18
CA GLY A 230 3.58 -15.87 -9.24
C GLY A 230 4.99 -16.43 -9.42
N LEU A 231 5.83 -16.32 -8.40
CA LEU A 231 7.23 -16.75 -8.44
C LEU A 231 7.38 -18.22 -8.87
N GLY A 232 8.24 -18.45 -9.84
CA GLY A 232 8.65 -19.79 -10.24
C GLY A 232 9.48 -20.52 -9.19
N PRO A 233 9.72 -21.85 -9.37
CA PRO A 233 10.55 -22.64 -8.45
C PRO A 233 11.95 -22.04 -8.27
N GLY A 234 12.35 -21.81 -7.02
CA GLY A 234 13.66 -21.24 -6.67
C GLY A 234 13.84 -19.75 -6.93
N GLU A 235 12.84 -19.09 -7.51
CA GLU A 235 12.92 -17.65 -7.79
C GLU A 235 12.87 -16.82 -6.51
N THR A 236 13.52 -15.65 -6.60
CA THR A 236 13.54 -14.62 -5.56
C THR A 236 13.23 -13.28 -6.19
N LEU A 237 12.42 -12.47 -5.49
CA LEU A 237 12.05 -11.13 -5.87
C LEU A 237 12.31 -10.16 -4.72
N GLU A 238 13.00 -9.06 -5.02
CA GLU A 238 13.14 -7.93 -4.09
C GLU A 238 12.00 -6.93 -4.34
N ILE A 239 11.34 -6.51 -3.26
CA ILE A 239 10.22 -5.56 -3.30
C ILE A 239 10.55 -4.39 -2.39
N ARG A 240 10.25 -3.18 -2.84
CA ARG A 240 10.44 -1.96 -2.07
C ARG A 240 9.11 -1.26 -1.84
N GLY A 241 8.93 -0.71 -0.64
CA GLY A 241 7.79 0.12 -0.30
C GLY A 241 8.19 1.35 0.48
N LYS A 242 7.36 2.37 0.41
CA LYS A 242 7.47 3.59 1.21
C LYS A 242 6.12 4.00 1.74
N VAL A 243 6.11 4.47 2.99
CA VAL A 243 5.04 5.28 3.54
C VAL A 243 5.62 6.64 3.83
N TYR A 244 5.06 7.69 3.24
CA TYR A 244 5.44 9.08 3.44
C TYR A 244 4.44 9.76 4.37
N ILE A 245 4.94 10.46 5.39
CA ILE A 245 4.15 11.24 6.35
C ILE A 245 4.79 12.61 6.41
N THR A 246 4.41 13.49 5.49
CA THR A 246 5.13 14.74 5.23
C THR A 246 4.21 15.95 5.35
N GLY A 247 4.79 17.15 5.41
CA GLY A 247 4.03 18.37 5.16
C GLY A 247 3.36 18.34 3.79
N ASN A 248 2.29 19.11 3.63
CA ASN A 248 1.55 19.22 2.37
C ASN A 248 2.35 20.01 1.32
N ASP A 249 3.39 19.37 0.78
CA ASP A 249 4.18 19.84 -0.35
C ASP A 249 4.24 18.73 -1.41
N ILE A 250 3.26 18.72 -2.30
CA ILE A 250 3.14 17.71 -3.35
C ILE A 250 4.35 17.70 -4.30
N PRO A 251 4.90 18.85 -4.74
CA PRO A 251 6.14 18.86 -5.52
C PRO A 251 7.33 18.19 -4.81
N ALA A 252 7.51 18.44 -3.52
CA ALA A 252 8.57 17.80 -2.73
C ALA A 252 8.32 16.29 -2.58
N LEU A 253 7.08 15.85 -2.35
CA LEU A 253 6.71 14.44 -2.30
C LEU A 253 7.04 13.74 -3.63
N LEU A 254 6.67 14.32 -4.77
CA LEU A 254 6.95 13.76 -6.09
C LEU A 254 8.44 13.65 -6.38
N LYS A 255 9.23 14.64 -5.96
CA LYS A 255 10.70 14.62 -6.09
C LYS A 255 11.32 13.49 -5.25
N ARG A 256 10.83 13.27 -4.02
CA ARG A 256 11.27 12.14 -3.18
C ARG A 256 10.88 10.81 -3.82
N TYR A 257 9.63 10.67 -4.23
CA TYR A 257 9.13 9.48 -4.91
C TYR A 257 9.97 9.13 -6.14
N ALA A 258 10.28 10.08 -7.02
CA ALA A 258 11.11 9.84 -8.19
C ALA A 258 12.51 9.33 -7.84
N LYS A 259 13.10 9.83 -6.74
CA LYS A 259 14.40 9.37 -6.21
C LYS A 259 14.30 7.95 -5.63
N ASP A 260 13.22 7.65 -4.91
CA ASP A 260 13.02 6.37 -4.22
C ASP A 260 12.63 5.24 -5.20
N PHE A 261 11.92 5.59 -6.28
CA PHE A 261 11.42 4.65 -7.30
C PHE A 261 11.83 5.06 -8.73
N PRO A 262 13.13 5.09 -9.05
CA PRO A 262 13.62 5.61 -10.35
C PRO A 262 13.16 4.79 -11.56
N SER A 263 12.84 3.51 -11.37
CA SER A 263 12.33 2.63 -12.43
C SER A 263 10.89 2.98 -12.84
N HIS A 264 10.13 3.66 -11.98
CA HIS A 264 8.75 4.06 -12.26
C HIS A 264 8.65 5.12 -13.37
N GLU A 265 9.67 5.94 -13.57
CA GLU A 265 9.72 6.85 -14.71
C GLU A 265 9.61 6.10 -16.05
N LYS A 266 10.37 5.01 -16.20
CA LYS A 266 10.31 4.16 -17.40
C LYS A 266 9.01 3.34 -17.46
N LEU A 267 8.48 2.94 -16.32
CA LEU A 267 7.24 2.17 -16.23
C LEU A 267 6.05 2.99 -16.74
N HIS A 268 5.97 4.26 -16.36
CA HIS A 268 4.85 5.15 -16.68
C HIS A 268 5.02 5.96 -17.98
N SER A 269 6.16 5.88 -18.63
CA SER A 269 6.41 6.52 -19.93
C SER A 269 6.03 5.64 -21.14
N ARG A 270 5.52 4.44 -20.90
CA ARG A 270 5.06 3.49 -21.92
C ARG A 270 3.54 3.60 -22.05
#